data_fce2d9de6ae4596ec151314dc131b054
#
_entry.id   fce2d9de6ae4596ec151314dc131b054
#
_cell.length_a   1.000
_cell.length_b   1.000
_cell.length_c   1.000
_cell.angle_alpha   90.00
_cell.angle_beta   90.00
_cell.angle_gamma   90.00
#
_symmetry.space_group_name_H-M   'P 1'
#
loop_
_entity.id
_entity.type
_entity.pdbx_description
1 polymer ?
#
loop_
_entity_poly.entity_id
_entity_poly.type
_entity_poly.pdbx_seq_one_letter_code
_entity_poly.pdbx_strand_id
1 'polypeptide(L)'
;MVFIEFLNGLNFEPIRITSFFNIVMVWNRGVSFGLFGSGEELTRWLLTFFAFAVSIGLVFWIRMQTKTTAVVALGLVVGGAVGNAVDRIVYGAVADFFDVHVAGYSWPAFNIADSAITVGVILLVLDALLTPKSD
;
A
#
# COMPACT_ATOMS: atom_id res chain seq x y z
N MET A 1 5.29 -7.41 -12.28
CA MET A 1 6.09 -8.64 -12.39
C MET A 1 7.48 -8.37 -12.92
N VAL A 2 7.67 -7.79 -14.11
CA VAL A 2 9.01 -7.52 -14.70
C VAL A 2 9.93 -6.72 -13.77
N PHE A 3 9.42 -5.70 -13.07
CA PHE A 3 10.23 -4.89 -12.14
C PHE A 3 10.69 -5.68 -10.92
N ILE A 4 9.86 -6.54 -10.38
CA ILE A 4 10.23 -7.43 -9.26
C ILE A 4 11.30 -8.42 -9.70
N GLU A 5 11.16 -9.01 -10.88
CA GLU A 5 12.16 -9.92 -11.45
C GLU A 5 13.48 -9.21 -11.72
N PHE A 6 13.44 -7.96 -12.20
CA PHE A 6 14.62 -7.14 -12.38
C PHE A 6 15.36 -6.88 -11.05
N LEU A 7 14.64 -6.49 -9.99
CA LEU A 7 15.23 -6.25 -8.67
C LEU A 7 15.80 -7.54 -8.05
N ASN A 8 15.11 -8.67 -8.24
CA ASN A 8 15.62 -9.98 -7.81
C ASN A 8 16.92 -10.35 -8.52
N GLY A 9 17.04 -10.02 -9.80
CA GLY A 9 18.26 -10.24 -10.60
C GLY A 9 19.46 -9.42 -10.14
N LEU A 10 19.24 -8.33 -9.38
CA LEU A 10 20.29 -7.52 -8.77
C LEU A 10 20.77 -8.05 -7.40
N ASN A 11 20.41 -9.29 -7.02
CA ASN A 11 20.74 -9.89 -5.72
C ASN A 11 20.30 -9.03 -4.52
N PHE A 12 19.22 -8.27 -4.67
CA PHE A 12 18.66 -7.36 -3.66
C PHE A 12 19.61 -6.23 -3.21
N GLU A 13 20.64 -5.94 -3.99
CA GLU A 13 21.52 -4.81 -3.71
C GLU A 13 20.75 -3.49 -3.87
N PRO A 14 20.78 -2.61 -2.85
CA PRO A 14 20.10 -1.31 -2.94
C PRO A 14 20.67 -0.45 -4.07
N ILE A 15 19.80 0.09 -4.91
CA ILE A 15 20.18 1.06 -5.93
C ILE A 15 20.06 2.46 -5.33
N ARG A 16 21.17 3.11 -5.08
CA ARG A 16 21.19 4.48 -4.58
C ARG A 16 20.84 5.44 -5.71
N ILE A 17 19.70 6.16 -5.54
CA ILE A 17 19.26 7.19 -6.49
C ILE A 17 19.71 8.56 -6.03
N THR A 18 19.49 8.88 -4.76
CA THR A 18 19.92 10.13 -4.13
C THR A 18 20.45 9.85 -2.72
N SER A 19 20.89 10.89 -2.02
CA SER A 19 21.32 10.78 -0.62
C SER A 19 20.21 10.43 0.36
N PHE A 20 18.94 10.54 -0.07
CA PHE A 20 17.75 10.32 0.76
C PHE A 20 16.77 9.30 0.18
N PHE A 21 17.05 8.76 -1.01
CA PHE A 21 16.16 7.82 -1.71
C PHE A 21 16.93 6.70 -2.38
N ASN A 22 16.56 5.47 -2.07
CA ASN A 22 17.09 4.25 -2.69
C ASN A 22 15.94 3.41 -3.26
N ILE A 23 16.25 2.59 -4.25
CA ILE A 23 15.43 1.47 -4.65
C ILE A 23 15.98 0.23 -3.96
N VAL A 24 15.12 -0.45 -3.24
CA VAL A 24 15.42 -1.66 -2.47
C VAL A 24 14.46 -2.78 -2.86
N MET A 25 14.67 -3.96 -2.34
CA MET A 25 13.69 -5.04 -2.40
C MET A 25 13.48 -5.60 -1.01
N VAL A 26 12.36 -5.26 -0.41
CA VAL A 26 11.96 -5.71 0.92
C VAL A 26 10.63 -6.45 0.81
N TRP A 27 10.60 -7.68 1.29
CA TRP A 27 9.39 -8.47 1.36
C TRP A 27 8.67 -8.23 2.69
N ASN A 28 7.54 -7.52 2.61
CA ASN A 28 6.72 -7.20 3.78
C ASN A 28 5.67 -8.30 4.01
N ARG A 29 5.84 -9.07 5.07
CA ARG A 29 4.94 -10.16 5.45
C ARG A 29 3.77 -9.73 6.34
N GLY A 30 3.67 -8.43 6.64
CA GLY A 30 2.66 -7.87 7.54
C GLY A 30 3.22 -7.64 8.93
N VAL A 31 2.52 -8.09 9.99
CA VAL A 31 2.93 -7.82 11.36
C VAL A 31 4.09 -8.70 11.78
N SER A 32 5.24 -8.08 12.09
CA SER A 32 6.51 -8.76 12.43
C SER A 32 6.61 -9.22 13.89
N PHE A 33 5.57 -9.11 14.70
CA PHE A 33 5.70 -9.24 16.16
C PHE A 33 5.57 -10.65 16.72
N GLY A 34 5.52 -11.69 15.88
CA GLY A 34 5.39 -13.07 16.37
C GLY A 34 4.13 -13.31 17.22
N LEU A 35 3.16 -12.39 17.18
CA LEU A 35 1.92 -12.44 17.96
C LEU A 35 1.09 -13.70 17.70
N PHE A 36 1.33 -14.34 16.57
CA PHE A 36 0.62 -15.55 16.12
C PHE A 36 1.56 -16.75 15.93
N GLY A 37 2.78 -16.70 16.48
CA GLY A 37 3.77 -17.78 16.34
C GLY A 37 4.22 -18.01 14.91
N SER A 38 4.13 -19.25 14.41
CA SER A 38 4.39 -19.59 12.98
C SER A 38 3.29 -19.12 12.03
N GLY A 39 2.46 -18.15 12.44
CA GLY A 39 1.26 -17.68 11.78
C GLY A 39 1.47 -16.70 10.61
N GLU A 40 2.64 -16.72 9.96
CA GLU A 40 2.85 -15.88 8.74
C GLU A 40 1.82 -16.18 7.66
N GLU A 41 1.47 -17.44 7.47
CA GLU A 41 0.46 -17.85 6.49
C GLU A 41 -0.95 -17.39 6.92
N LEU A 42 -1.28 -17.49 8.18
CA LEU A 42 -2.55 -16.97 8.71
C LEU A 42 -2.63 -15.45 8.56
N THR A 43 -1.57 -14.74 8.93
CA THR A 43 -1.48 -13.28 8.78
C THR A 43 -1.63 -12.86 7.31
N ARG A 44 -0.97 -13.55 6.39
CA ARG A 44 -1.09 -13.35 4.95
C ARG A 44 -2.55 -13.39 4.50
N TRP A 45 -3.27 -14.46 4.85
CA TRP A 45 -4.65 -14.64 4.43
C TRP A 45 -5.62 -13.69 5.13
N LEU A 46 -5.43 -13.41 6.42
CA LEU A 46 -6.24 -12.42 7.13
C LEU A 46 -6.10 -11.03 6.53
N LEU A 47 -4.89 -10.58 6.22
CA LEU A 47 -4.67 -9.29 5.57
C LEU A 47 -5.22 -9.25 4.15
N THR A 48 -5.13 -10.35 3.42
CA THR A 48 -5.67 -10.46 2.06
C THR A 48 -7.20 -10.38 2.08
N PHE A 49 -7.86 -11.16 2.92
CA PHE A 49 -9.33 -11.13 3.06
C PHE A 49 -9.82 -9.78 3.58
N PHE A 50 -9.13 -9.18 4.54
CA PHE A 50 -9.44 -7.85 5.04
C PHE A 50 -9.36 -6.80 3.92
N ALA A 51 -8.31 -6.83 3.11
CA ALA A 51 -8.16 -5.91 1.98
C ALA A 51 -9.29 -6.05 0.97
N PHE A 52 -9.70 -7.26 0.62
CA PHE A 52 -10.83 -7.47 -0.28
C PHE A 52 -12.17 -7.04 0.36
N ALA A 53 -12.40 -7.35 1.62
CA ALA A 53 -13.62 -6.95 2.32
C ALA A 53 -13.78 -5.42 2.37
N VAL A 54 -12.70 -4.71 2.73
CA VAL A 54 -12.67 -3.24 2.70
C VAL A 54 -12.88 -2.72 1.29
N SER A 55 -12.21 -3.30 0.29
CA SER A 55 -12.34 -2.90 -1.11
C SER A 55 -13.77 -3.05 -1.62
N ILE A 56 -14.46 -4.12 -1.29
CA ILE A 56 -15.88 -4.33 -1.64
C ILE A 56 -16.73 -3.23 -1.02
N GLY A 57 -16.56 -2.95 0.26
CA GLY A 57 -17.27 -1.87 0.95
C GLY A 57 -17.02 -0.50 0.31
N LEU A 58 -15.76 -0.20 -0.04
CA LEU A 58 -15.41 1.04 -0.70
C LEU A 58 -15.99 1.15 -2.12
N VAL A 59 -16.06 0.05 -2.87
CA VAL A 59 -16.72 0.03 -4.19
C VAL A 59 -18.21 0.35 -4.08
N PHE A 60 -18.91 -0.17 -3.07
CA PHE A 60 -20.28 0.24 -2.79
C PHE A 60 -20.37 1.73 -2.45
N TRP A 61 -19.43 2.23 -1.65
CA TRP A 61 -19.40 3.65 -1.31
C TRP A 61 -19.11 4.54 -2.52
N ILE A 62 -18.23 4.12 -3.43
CA ILE A 62 -17.97 4.83 -4.70
C ILE A 62 -19.27 5.07 -5.48
N ARG A 63 -20.14 4.06 -5.55
CA ARG A 63 -21.43 4.17 -6.27
C ARG A 63 -22.37 5.23 -5.71
N MET A 64 -22.17 5.63 -4.47
CA MET A 64 -22.96 6.65 -3.79
C MET A 64 -22.38 8.05 -3.94
N GLN A 65 -21.16 8.17 -4.50
CA GLN A 65 -20.49 9.46 -4.63
C GLN A 65 -20.92 10.20 -5.90
N THR A 66 -21.12 11.49 -5.76
CA THR A 66 -21.38 12.41 -6.89
C THR A 66 -20.17 13.26 -7.25
N LYS A 67 -19.21 13.39 -6.34
CA LYS A 67 -17.99 14.18 -6.54
C LYS A 67 -16.90 13.33 -7.17
N THR A 68 -16.32 13.82 -8.27
CA THR A 68 -15.20 13.16 -8.94
C THR A 68 -13.99 12.98 -8.04
N THR A 69 -13.68 13.97 -7.19
CA THR A 69 -12.57 13.89 -6.23
C THR A 69 -12.73 12.73 -5.26
N ALA A 70 -13.92 12.50 -4.73
CA ALA A 70 -14.21 11.38 -3.84
C ALA A 70 -14.11 10.04 -4.58
N VAL A 71 -14.61 9.94 -5.80
CA VAL A 71 -14.51 8.75 -6.64
C VAL A 71 -13.05 8.39 -6.92
N VAL A 72 -12.24 9.38 -7.31
CA VAL A 72 -10.81 9.18 -7.58
C VAL A 72 -10.07 8.75 -6.31
N ALA A 73 -10.32 9.44 -5.19
CA ALA A 73 -9.69 9.12 -3.91
C ALA A 73 -10.00 7.71 -3.44
N LEU A 74 -11.27 7.31 -3.45
CA LEU A 74 -11.69 5.96 -3.10
C LEU A 74 -11.14 4.91 -4.08
N GLY A 75 -11.10 5.24 -5.36
CA GLY A 75 -10.50 4.37 -6.38
C GLY A 75 -9.01 4.11 -6.15
N LEU A 76 -8.26 5.13 -5.72
CA LEU A 76 -6.85 4.99 -5.35
C LEU A 76 -6.68 4.05 -4.14
N VAL A 77 -7.52 4.20 -3.13
CA VAL A 77 -7.49 3.32 -1.94
C VAL A 77 -7.81 1.87 -2.33
N VAL A 78 -8.87 1.66 -3.10
CA VAL A 78 -9.26 0.31 -3.58
C VAL A 78 -8.15 -0.31 -4.43
N GLY A 79 -7.59 0.45 -5.38
CA GLY A 79 -6.51 -0.02 -6.24
C GLY A 79 -5.27 -0.42 -5.46
N GLY A 80 -4.86 0.38 -4.48
CA GLY A 80 -3.73 0.08 -3.62
C GLY A 80 -4.00 -1.14 -2.70
N ALA A 81 -5.18 -1.22 -2.10
CA ALA A 81 -5.54 -2.35 -1.25
C ALA A 81 -5.57 -3.68 -2.04
N VAL A 82 -6.17 -3.67 -3.24
CA VAL A 82 -6.20 -4.83 -4.13
C VAL A 82 -4.80 -5.18 -4.63
N GLY A 83 -3.97 -4.19 -4.98
CA GLY A 83 -2.59 -4.40 -5.39
C GLY A 83 -1.77 -5.14 -4.33
N ASN A 84 -1.83 -4.67 -3.08
CA ASN A 84 -1.14 -5.34 -1.96
C ASN A 84 -1.73 -6.73 -1.66
N ALA A 85 -3.04 -6.93 -1.88
CA ALA A 85 -3.67 -8.25 -1.73
C ALA A 85 -3.19 -9.23 -2.81
N VAL A 86 -3.06 -8.78 -4.04
CA VAL A 86 -2.53 -9.60 -5.16
C VAL A 86 -1.10 -10.03 -4.89
N ASP A 87 -0.24 -9.13 -4.41
CA ASP A 87 1.13 -9.48 -4.01
C ASP A 87 1.14 -10.61 -2.96
N ARG A 88 0.29 -10.52 -1.95
CA ARG A 88 0.18 -11.56 -0.92
C ARG A 88 -0.30 -12.90 -1.49
N ILE A 89 -1.20 -12.88 -2.46
CA ILE A 89 -1.68 -14.12 -3.10
C ILE A 89 -0.57 -14.74 -3.96
N VAL A 90 0.13 -13.93 -4.74
CA VAL A 90 1.12 -14.42 -5.71
C VAL A 90 2.44 -14.78 -5.05
N TYR A 91 2.94 -13.91 -4.17
CA TYR A 91 4.28 -14.01 -3.59
C TYR A 91 4.30 -14.40 -2.11
N GLY A 92 3.16 -14.39 -1.43
CA GLY A 92 3.09 -14.60 0.01
C GLY A 92 3.43 -13.38 0.86
N ALA A 93 3.87 -12.30 0.25
CA ALA A 93 4.26 -11.07 0.91
C ALA A 93 4.10 -9.89 -0.04
N VAL A 94 4.07 -8.66 0.47
CA VAL A 94 4.05 -7.45 -0.34
C VAL A 94 5.48 -7.05 -0.68
N ALA A 95 5.73 -6.75 -1.96
CA ALA A 95 7.00 -6.24 -2.42
C ALA A 95 7.08 -4.73 -2.19
N ASP A 96 7.93 -4.31 -1.26
CA ASP A 96 8.21 -2.91 -0.96
C ASP A 96 9.59 -2.54 -1.51
N PHE A 97 9.65 -1.50 -2.33
CA PHE A 97 10.87 -1.18 -3.09
C PHE A 97 11.31 0.28 -3.02
N PHE A 98 10.59 1.14 -2.30
CA PHE A 98 11.01 2.51 -2.06
C PHE A 98 11.53 2.66 -0.63
N ASP A 99 12.76 3.12 -0.51
CA ASP A 99 13.41 3.46 0.75
C ASP A 99 13.72 4.95 0.79
N VAL A 100 13.12 5.64 1.76
CA VAL A 100 13.32 7.06 2.00
C VAL A 100 13.94 7.25 3.39
N HIS A 101 15.04 8.00 3.44
CA HIS A 101 15.73 8.28 4.69
C HIS A 101 16.29 9.70 4.68
N VAL A 102 16.20 10.38 5.80
CA VAL A 102 16.68 11.75 5.99
C VAL A 102 17.25 11.89 7.39
N ALA A 103 18.47 12.45 7.50
CA ALA A 103 19.11 12.79 8.78
C ALA A 103 19.11 11.65 9.81
N GLY A 104 19.38 10.41 9.38
CA GLY A 104 19.42 9.22 10.23
C GLY A 104 18.06 8.59 10.54
N TYR A 105 16.97 9.19 10.07
CA TYR A 105 15.62 8.62 10.16
C TYR A 105 15.28 7.90 8.86
N SER A 106 14.87 6.63 8.96
CA SER A 106 14.39 5.83 7.82
C SER A 106 12.87 5.67 7.92
N TRP A 107 12.18 6.00 6.83
CA TRP A 107 10.78 5.65 6.67
C TRP A 107 10.70 4.15 6.33
N PRO A 108 9.72 3.39 6.85
CA PRO A 108 9.54 2.00 6.43
C PRO A 108 9.40 1.89 4.91
N ALA A 109 10.05 0.91 4.32
CA ALA A 109 9.97 0.70 2.87
C ALA A 109 8.50 0.54 2.43
N PHE A 110 8.17 1.05 1.25
CA PHE A 110 6.82 1.06 0.70
C PHE A 110 6.81 0.84 -0.81
N ASN A 111 5.62 0.74 -1.38
CA ASN A 111 5.42 0.54 -2.81
C ASN A 111 4.40 1.53 -3.38
N ILE A 112 4.13 1.44 -4.68
CA ILE A 112 3.16 2.31 -5.37
C ILE A 112 1.74 2.11 -4.82
N ALA A 113 1.36 0.89 -4.45
CA ALA A 113 0.06 0.62 -3.86
C ALA A 113 -0.14 1.35 -2.52
N ASP A 114 0.88 1.36 -1.66
CA ASP A 114 0.86 2.12 -0.40
C ASP A 114 0.74 3.63 -0.67
N SER A 115 1.46 4.13 -1.66
CA SER A 115 1.37 5.53 -2.09
C SER A 115 -0.03 5.87 -2.59
N ALA A 116 -0.65 5.00 -3.36
CA ALA A 116 -2.03 5.18 -3.84
C ALA A 116 -3.04 5.23 -2.67
N ILE A 117 -2.91 4.33 -1.69
CA ILE A 117 -3.74 4.35 -0.48
C ILE A 117 -3.54 5.66 0.28
N THR A 118 -2.30 6.06 0.50
CA THR A 118 -1.98 7.29 1.25
C THR A 118 -2.53 8.53 0.56
N VAL A 119 -2.30 8.68 -0.74
CA VAL A 119 -2.83 9.80 -1.52
C VAL A 119 -4.36 9.80 -1.52
N GLY A 120 -4.98 8.64 -1.70
CA GLY A 120 -6.43 8.49 -1.66
C GLY A 120 -7.02 8.93 -0.31
N VAL A 121 -6.44 8.48 0.80
CA VAL A 121 -6.88 8.88 2.16
C VAL A 121 -6.69 10.37 2.38
N ILE A 122 -5.55 10.94 1.99
CA ILE A 122 -5.30 12.39 2.11
C ILE A 122 -6.35 13.18 1.32
N LEU A 123 -6.65 12.79 0.09
CA LEU A 123 -7.66 13.44 -0.74
C LEU A 123 -9.06 13.37 -0.10
N LEU A 124 -9.43 12.24 0.50
CA LEU A 124 -10.71 12.11 1.22
C LEU A 124 -10.78 13.04 2.44
N VAL A 125 -9.71 13.10 3.22
CA VAL A 125 -9.64 13.98 4.39
C VAL A 125 -9.73 15.45 3.96
N LEU A 126 -8.97 15.86 2.94
CA LEU A 126 -9.02 17.22 2.41
C LEU A 126 -10.40 17.56 1.86
N ASP A 127 -11.03 16.67 1.11
CA ASP A 127 -12.40 16.91 0.60
C ASP A 127 -13.40 17.09 1.75
N ALA A 128 -13.28 16.29 2.80
CA ALA A 128 -14.15 16.40 3.97
C ALA A 128 -13.93 17.70 4.75
N LEU A 129 -12.70 18.19 4.85
CA LEU A 129 -12.37 19.43 5.57
C LEU A 129 -12.70 20.68 4.77
N LEU A 130 -12.57 20.64 3.44
CA LEU A 130 -12.76 21.80 2.56
C LEU A 130 -14.19 21.93 2.03
N THR A 131 -15.02 20.89 2.18
CA THR A 131 -16.43 20.96 1.78
C THR A 131 -17.23 21.63 2.89
N PRO A 132 -17.87 22.79 2.63
CA PRO A 132 -18.75 23.41 3.61
C PRO A 132 -19.89 22.47 3.98
N LYS A 133 -20.18 22.37 5.28
CA LYS A 133 -21.41 21.71 5.71
C LYS A 133 -22.59 22.52 5.20
N SER A 134 -23.43 21.92 4.39
CA SER A 134 -24.75 22.50 4.09
C SER A 134 -25.60 22.37 5.35
N ASP A 135 -25.95 23.52 5.94
CA ASP A 135 -26.93 23.60 7.02
C ASP A 135 -28.31 23.16 6.50
#